data_e20f9320e75bb023728a86fc84645cc6
#
_entry.id   e20f9320e75bb023728a86fc84645cc6
#
_cell.length_a   1.000
_cell.length_b   1.000
_cell.length_c   1.000
_cell.angle_alpha   90.00
_cell.angle_beta   90.00
_cell.angle_gamma   90.00
#
_symmetry.space_group_name_H-M   'P 1'
#
loop_
_entity.id
_entity.type
_entity.pdbx_description
1 polymer ?
#
loop_
_entity_poly.entity_id
_entity_poly.type
_entity_poly.pdbx_seq_one_letter_code
_entity_poly.pdbx_strand_id
1 'polypeptide(L)'
;MAIYFPEMEEIYFSKTREYFQEVVSSYSIGNYRSATVMLYSVAVCDILFKLQELKDMYNDTIADEILKEVEKSRNAHDNKSKSKWEKEFIDNVYTKTKLLDLESYTNLNHLYDHRNFSAHPALNENYELIAPSKETTIANIKNVLKDILVKPPIFIKSIVNTLTEDLKGKNELYENEGKKLAQYLKNKYYSKMPKSMKLVTLKAFWKFCFCLPDDEDCMNNMAINRKALEILVLDFQQETRDYIKENRDMFSVANNDDCQMNLVAFLSKFPFLYDELNSDTQLQIDSIIEKDTRAKAIAWFKYKTVAAHLSYLKTIGFISLEKSVVKRMVSYYSDIGELNTLIDFFIWYYGESRSYNSADTRFELVIEPFIKKMSSNQFEQIIKLSNTNRQIWDRGLAYTANNKIMRCAKDILPSDFDYSKFSHFRFDDKILNPTDGEADAESDSSSDWDI
;
A
#
# COMPACT_ATOMS: atom_id res chain seq x y z
N MET A 1 -11.71 5.46 -43.25
CA MET A 1 -10.66 5.50 -42.23
C MET A 1 -11.34 5.25 -40.89
N ALA A 2 -11.05 4.16 -40.21
CA ALA A 2 -11.65 3.89 -38.90
C ALA A 2 -11.18 4.95 -37.93
N ILE A 3 -12.11 5.58 -37.22
CA ILE A 3 -11.77 6.56 -36.16
C ILE A 3 -11.37 5.78 -34.93
N TYR A 4 -10.19 6.08 -34.42
CA TYR A 4 -9.63 5.48 -33.22
C TYR A 4 -9.77 6.44 -32.06
N PHE A 5 -10.28 5.97 -30.91
CA PHE A 5 -10.34 6.66 -29.66
C PHE A 5 -9.37 5.98 -28.69
N PRO A 6 -8.23 6.58 -28.36
CA PRO A 6 -7.25 5.97 -27.43
C PRO A 6 -7.88 5.62 -26.10
N GLU A 7 -8.81 6.45 -25.61
CA GLU A 7 -9.50 6.30 -24.32
C GLU A 7 -10.44 5.07 -24.29
N MET A 8 -10.70 4.43 -25.43
CA MET A 8 -11.54 3.23 -25.48
C MET A 8 -10.91 2.05 -24.71
N GLU A 9 -9.59 1.99 -24.65
CA GLU A 9 -8.88 0.98 -23.85
C GLU A 9 -9.01 1.21 -22.34
N GLU A 10 -9.37 2.45 -21.95
CA GLU A 10 -9.58 2.86 -20.55
C GLU A 10 -11.01 2.62 -20.08
N ILE A 11 -11.94 2.16 -20.96
CA ILE A 11 -13.32 1.86 -20.55
C ILE A 11 -13.31 0.82 -19.43
N TYR A 12 -13.99 1.16 -18.33
CA TYR A 12 -13.90 0.41 -17.07
C TYR A 12 -14.39 -1.04 -17.18
N PHE A 13 -15.56 -1.28 -17.82
CA PHE A 13 -16.09 -2.62 -18.02
C PHE A 13 -15.76 -3.14 -19.42
N SER A 14 -15.21 -4.36 -19.48
CA SER A 14 -14.95 -5.03 -20.76
C SER A 14 -16.21 -5.18 -21.62
N LYS A 15 -17.34 -5.48 -20.99
CA LYS A 15 -18.64 -5.62 -21.69
C LYS A 15 -19.13 -4.29 -22.28
N THR A 16 -18.96 -3.19 -21.56
CA THR A 16 -19.25 -1.84 -22.08
C THR A 16 -18.34 -1.51 -23.27
N ARG A 17 -17.06 -1.93 -23.24
CA ARG A 17 -16.12 -1.74 -24.35
C ARG A 17 -16.58 -2.48 -25.61
N GLU A 18 -17.07 -3.71 -25.49
CA GLU A 18 -17.64 -4.46 -26.63
C GLU A 18 -18.82 -3.70 -27.25
N TYR A 19 -19.76 -3.23 -26.44
CA TYR A 19 -20.92 -2.45 -26.93
C TYR A 19 -20.49 -1.12 -27.55
N PHE A 20 -19.49 -0.45 -26.99
CA PHE A 20 -18.98 0.81 -27.52
C PHE A 20 -18.29 0.65 -28.89
N GLN A 21 -17.70 -0.52 -29.18
CA GLN A 21 -17.17 -0.82 -30.53
C GLN A 21 -18.25 -0.78 -31.62
N GLU A 22 -19.48 -1.19 -31.28
CA GLU A 22 -20.61 -1.10 -32.24
C GLU A 22 -20.99 0.35 -32.52
N VAL A 23 -20.94 1.23 -31.48
CA VAL A 23 -21.16 2.67 -31.66
C VAL A 23 -20.15 3.29 -32.61
N VAL A 24 -18.86 2.99 -32.38
CA VAL A 24 -17.75 3.48 -33.24
C VAL A 24 -17.87 2.97 -34.63
N SER A 25 -18.24 1.70 -34.84
CA SER A 25 -18.47 1.09 -36.16
C SER A 25 -19.60 1.79 -36.91
N SER A 26 -20.74 2.00 -36.26
CA SER A 26 -21.90 2.72 -36.83
C SER A 26 -21.57 4.16 -37.21
N TYR A 27 -20.85 4.86 -36.34
CA TYR A 27 -20.37 6.23 -36.60
C TYR A 27 -19.42 6.27 -37.82
N SER A 28 -18.48 5.33 -37.88
CA SER A 28 -17.43 5.30 -38.94
C SER A 28 -17.98 5.12 -40.35
N ILE A 29 -19.13 4.46 -40.48
CA ILE A 29 -19.81 4.27 -41.80
C ILE A 29 -20.90 5.31 -42.05
N GLY A 30 -21.02 6.35 -41.21
CA GLY A 30 -21.97 7.45 -41.41
C GLY A 30 -23.38 7.21 -40.86
N ASN A 31 -23.62 6.12 -40.14
CA ASN A 31 -24.91 5.79 -39.53
C ASN A 31 -25.13 6.55 -38.20
N TYR A 32 -25.18 7.89 -38.22
CA TYR A 32 -25.19 8.74 -37.05
C TYR A 32 -26.42 8.52 -36.12
N ARG A 33 -27.60 8.24 -36.71
CA ARG A 33 -28.80 7.89 -35.94
C ARG A 33 -28.59 6.60 -35.13
N SER A 34 -28.12 5.54 -35.80
CA SER A 34 -27.85 4.26 -35.14
C SER A 34 -26.77 4.40 -34.05
N ALA A 35 -25.69 5.12 -34.35
CA ALA A 35 -24.63 5.42 -33.39
C ALA A 35 -25.14 6.14 -32.14
N THR A 36 -26.04 7.15 -32.32
CA THR A 36 -26.61 7.92 -31.22
C THR A 36 -27.55 7.07 -30.34
N VAL A 37 -28.42 6.24 -30.95
CA VAL A 37 -29.31 5.35 -30.22
C VAL A 37 -28.52 4.33 -29.41
N MET A 38 -27.52 3.69 -30.04
CA MET A 38 -26.68 2.71 -29.41
C MET A 38 -25.83 3.33 -28.27
N LEU A 39 -25.27 4.54 -28.47
CA LEU A 39 -24.47 5.24 -27.47
C LEU A 39 -25.24 5.50 -26.17
N TYR A 40 -26.50 5.94 -26.29
CA TYR A 40 -27.36 6.13 -25.14
C TYR A 40 -27.59 4.81 -24.37
N SER A 41 -27.88 3.73 -25.10
CA SER A 41 -28.07 2.41 -24.52
C SER A 41 -26.80 1.91 -23.81
N VAL A 42 -25.63 2.14 -24.40
CA VAL A 42 -24.33 1.80 -23.79
C VAL A 42 -24.10 2.58 -22.50
N ALA A 43 -24.37 3.89 -22.50
CA ALA A 43 -24.22 4.72 -21.31
C ALA A 43 -25.15 4.27 -20.16
N VAL A 44 -26.40 3.96 -20.46
CA VAL A 44 -27.37 3.45 -19.46
C VAL A 44 -26.93 2.10 -18.91
N CYS A 45 -26.49 1.16 -19.78
CA CYS A 45 -25.98 -0.14 -19.33
C CYS A 45 -24.73 0.00 -18.46
N ASP A 46 -23.82 0.90 -18.80
CA ASP A 46 -22.61 1.14 -18.01
C ASP A 46 -22.92 1.66 -16.62
N ILE A 47 -23.88 2.60 -16.51
CA ILE A 47 -24.34 3.11 -15.21
C ILE A 47 -25.04 2.00 -14.40
N LEU A 48 -25.81 1.11 -15.01
CA LEU A 48 -26.40 -0.05 -14.34
C LEU A 48 -25.33 -1.02 -13.82
N PHE A 49 -24.28 -1.30 -14.61
CA PHE A 49 -23.16 -2.11 -14.16
C PHE A 49 -22.43 -1.50 -12.97
N LYS A 50 -22.27 -0.18 -12.98
CA LYS A 50 -21.68 0.56 -11.86
C LYS A 50 -22.50 0.47 -10.59
N LEU A 51 -23.81 0.62 -10.68
CA LEU A 51 -24.70 0.45 -9.52
C LEU A 51 -24.68 -1.00 -9.01
N GLN A 52 -24.64 -1.99 -9.92
CA GLN A 52 -24.53 -3.39 -9.53
C GLN A 52 -23.22 -3.66 -8.79
N GLU A 53 -22.10 -3.12 -9.27
CA GLU A 53 -20.82 -3.25 -8.58
C GLU A 53 -20.82 -2.54 -7.20
N LEU A 54 -21.41 -1.35 -7.10
CA LEU A 54 -21.59 -0.65 -5.83
C LEU A 54 -22.39 -1.48 -4.82
N LYS A 55 -23.47 -2.09 -5.26
CA LYS A 55 -24.28 -2.99 -4.42
C LYS A 55 -23.48 -4.22 -3.99
N ASP A 56 -22.91 -4.96 -4.97
CA ASP A 56 -22.33 -6.29 -4.73
C ASP A 56 -20.97 -6.25 -4.00
N MET A 57 -20.17 -5.21 -4.28
CA MET A 57 -18.83 -5.11 -3.72
C MET A 57 -18.77 -4.23 -2.46
N TYR A 58 -19.67 -3.25 -2.34
CA TYR A 58 -19.60 -2.23 -1.29
C TYR A 58 -20.86 -2.17 -0.42
N ASN A 59 -21.86 -3.04 -0.67
CA ASN A 59 -23.14 -3.08 0.03
C ASN A 59 -23.84 -1.70 0.04
N ASP A 60 -23.73 -0.95 -1.06
CA ASP A 60 -24.32 0.39 -1.18
C ASP A 60 -25.85 0.27 -1.23
N THR A 61 -26.51 0.79 -0.20
CA THR A 61 -27.98 0.70 -0.04
C THR A 61 -28.70 1.58 -1.06
N ILE A 62 -28.12 2.72 -1.45
CA ILE A 62 -28.71 3.63 -2.45
C ILE A 62 -28.67 2.97 -3.83
N ALA A 63 -27.56 2.34 -4.17
CA ALA A 63 -27.44 1.60 -5.42
C ALA A 63 -28.46 0.44 -5.48
N ASP A 64 -28.64 -0.30 -4.38
CA ASP A 64 -29.63 -1.37 -4.29
C ASP A 64 -31.06 -0.84 -4.43
N GLU A 65 -31.40 0.31 -3.80
CA GLU A 65 -32.70 0.95 -3.96
C GLU A 65 -32.99 1.33 -5.41
N ILE A 66 -32.03 2.01 -6.08
CA ILE A 66 -32.17 2.41 -7.49
C ILE A 66 -32.36 1.19 -8.40
N LEU A 67 -31.57 0.13 -8.21
CA LEU A 67 -31.69 -1.11 -8.99
C LEU A 67 -33.08 -1.76 -8.81
N LYS A 68 -33.59 -1.82 -7.58
CA LYS A 68 -34.95 -2.32 -7.31
C LYS A 68 -36.03 -1.46 -7.98
N GLU A 69 -35.90 -0.14 -8.00
CA GLU A 69 -36.81 0.76 -8.70
C GLU A 69 -36.78 0.48 -10.23
N VAL A 70 -35.61 0.26 -10.82
CA VAL A 70 -35.46 -0.10 -12.23
C VAL A 70 -36.13 -1.45 -12.53
N GLU A 71 -35.91 -2.48 -11.71
CA GLU A 71 -36.56 -3.79 -11.88
C GLU A 71 -38.07 -3.68 -11.80
N LYS A 72 -38.61 -2.91 -10.85
CA LYS A 72 -40.04 -2.66 -10.70
C LYS A 72 -40.60 -1.96 -11.95
N SER A 73 -39.95 -0.94 -12.45
CA SER A 73 -40.38 -0.21 -13.65
C SER A 73 -40.33 -1.05 -14.91
N ARG A 74 -39.30 -1.91 -15.07
CA ARG A 74 -39.19 -2.84 -16.20
C ARG A 74 -40.26 -3.93 -16.19
N ASN A 75 -40.65 -4.40 -15.00
CA ASN A 75 -41.66 -5.43 -14.81
C ASN A 75 -43.10 -4.88 -14.73
N ALA A 76 -43.29 -3.56 -14.78
CA ALA A 76 -44.60 -2.94 -14.78
C ALA A 76 -45.41 -3.34 -16.02
N HIS A 77 -46.72 -3.59 -15.82
CA HIS A 77 -47.62 -4.00 -16.90
C HIS A 77 -48.10 -2.84 -17.75
N ASP A 78 -47.95 -1.61 -17.28
CA ASP A 78 -48.36 -0.43 -18.03
C ASP A 78 -47.26 0.10 -18.97
N ASN A 79 -47.67 0.52 -20.18
CA ASN A 79 -46.76 1.01 -21.19
C ASN A 79 -46.20 2.43 -20.86
N LYS A 80 -46.84 3.18 -19.95
CA LYS A 80 -46.44 4.52 -19.57
C LYS A 80 -45.25 4.49 -18.62
N SER A 81 -45.20 3.56 -17.69
CA SER A 81 -44.05 3.31 -16.81
C SER A 81 -42.85 2.77 -17.60
N LYS A 82 -43.11 1.88 -18.55
CA LYS A 82 -42.06 1.34 -19.45
C LYS A 82 -41.39 2.37 -20.33
N SER A 83 -42.07 3.47 -20.68
CA SER A 83 -41.51 4.51 -21.58
C SER A 83 -40.70 5.56 -20.86
N LYS A 84 -40.82 5.69 -19.54
CA LYS A 84 -40.21 6.76 -18.72
C LYS A 84 -39.07 6.31 -17.82
N TRP A 85 -38.93 5.03 -17.61
CA TRP A 85 -37.99 4.50 -16.62
C TRP A 85 -36.54 4.94 -16.84
N GLU A 86 -36.10 5.06 -18.10
CA GLU A 86 -34.74 5.44 -18.44
C GLU A 86 -34.42 6.86 -17.93
N LYS A 87 -35.35 7.81 -18.09
CA LYS A 87 -35.17 9.18 -17.63
C LYS A 87 -35.22 9.25 -16.11
N GLU A 88 -36.24 8.62 -15.50
CA GLU A 88 -36.35 8.54 -14.03
C GLU A 88 -35.12 7.87 -13.40
N PHE A 89 -34.56 6.87 -14.07
CA PHE A 89 -33.32 6.21 -13.66
C PHE A 89 -32.14 7.19 -13.64
N ILE A 90 -31.92 7.95 -14.72
CA ILE A 90 -30.82 8.92 -14.80
C ILE A 90 -31.01 10.04 -13.78
N ASP A 91 -32.23 10.53 -13.58
CA ASP A 91 -32.54 11.54 -12.56
C ASP A 91 -32.26 11.03 -11.14
N ASN A 92 -32.62 9.78 -10.84
CA ASN A 92 -32.33 9.12 -9.56
C ASN A 92 -30.83 8.94 -9.33
N VAL A 93 -30.10 8.51 -10.35
CA VAL A 93 -28.62 8.37 -10.29
C VAL A 93 -27.98 9.72 -9.98
N TYR A 94 -28.38 10.79 -10.68
CA TYR A 94 -27.84 12.12 -10.45
C TYR A 94 -28.16 12.65 -9.05
N THR A 95 -29.43 12.50 -8.59
CA THR A 95 -29.88 13.09 -7.33
C THR A 95 -29.46 12.29 -6.09
N LYS A 96 -29.45 10.96 -6.17
CA LYS A 96 -29.22 10.07 -5.03
C LYS A 96 -27.76 9.59 -4.93
N THR A 97 -27.01 9.63 -6.05
CA THR A 97 -25.61 9.14 -6.07
C THR A 97 -24.63 10.26 -6.45
N LYS A 98 -23.37 9.91 -6.56
CA LYS A 98 -22.33 10.81 -7.09
C LYS A 98 -21.72 10.27 -8.40
N LEU A 99 -22.38 9.33 -9.05
CA LEU A 99 -21.90 8.74 -10.31
C LEU A 99 -21.92 9.74 -11.47
N LEU A 100 -22.83 10.71 -11.44
CA LEU A 100 -22.94 11.77 -12.43
C LEU A 100 -22.73 13.12 -11.75
N ASP A 101 -21.85 13.94 -12.30
CA ASP A 101 -21.78 15.37 -12.01
C ASP A 101 -22.78 16.15 -12.88
N LEU A 102 -22.92 17.47 -12.66
CA LEU A 102 -23.86 18.29 -13.39
C LEU A 102 -23.58 18.28 -14.91
N GLU A 103 -22.32 18.28 -15.31
CA GLU A 103 -21.92 18.26 -16.72
C GLU A 103 -22.29 16.94 -17.38
N SER A 104 -21.92 15.81 -16.80
CA SER A 104 -22.27 14.47 -17.29
C SER A 104 -23.77 14.26 -17.36
N TYR A 105 -24.51 14.69 -16.32
CA TYR A 105 -25.97 14.61 -16.28
C TYR A 105 -26.61 15.44 -17.41
N THR A 106 -26.13 16.67 -17.62
CA THR A 106 -26.66 17.56 -18.69
C THR A 106 -26.38 16.97 -20.07
N ASN A 107 -25.13 16.48 -20.30
CA ASN A 107 -24.74 15.86 -21.57
C ASN A 107 -25.56 14.59 -21.86
N LEU A 108 -25.86 13.81 -20.82
CA LEU A 108 -26.66 12.58 -20.96
C LEU A 108 -28.13 12.89 -21.26
N ASN A 109 -28.71 13.98 -20.72
CA ASN A 109 -30.04 14.44 -21.07
C ASN A 109 -30.10 14.93 -22.52
N HIS A 110 -29.11 15.69 -23.00
CA HIS A 110 -29.02 16.06 -24.43
C HIS A 110 -28.91 14.83 -25.32
N LEU A 111 -28.12 13.83 -24.93
CA LEU A 111 -28.04 12.58 -25.66
C LEU A 111 -29.37 11.82 -25.67
N TYR A 112 -30.12 11.85 -24.59
CA TYR A 112 -31.48 11.27 -24.52
C TYR A 112 -32.43 11.94 -25.53
N ASP A 113 -32.40 13.26 -25.66
CA ASP A 113 -33.20 13.97 -26.64
C ASP A 113 -32.79 13.62 -28.07
N HIS A 114 -31.49 13.60 -28.38
CA HIS A 114 -30.97 13.19 -29.68
C HIS A 114 -31.33 11.74 -30.02
N ARG A 115 -31.29 10.84 -29.00
CA ARG A 115 -31.74 9.43 -29.16
C ARG A 115 -33.21 9.36 -29.51
N ASN A 116 -34.06 10.16 -28.86
CA ASN A 116 -35.49 10.14 -29.13
C ASN A 116 -35.81 10.62 -30.56
N PHE A 117 -35.17 11.71 -31.03
CA PHE A 117 -35.29 12.12 -32.43
C PHE A 117 -34.75 11.10 -33.41
N SER A 118 -33.76 10.32 -33.03
CA SER A 118 -33.14 9.28 -33.88
C SER A 118 -33.95 8.00 -33.94
N ALA A 119 -34.57 7.57 -32.82
CA ALA A 119 -35.33 6.34 -32.68
C ALA A 119 -36.78 6.45 -33.20
N HIS A 120 -37.38 7.63 -33.11
CA HIS A 120 -38.75 7.87 -33.53
C HIS A 120 -38.78 8.71 -34.84
N PRO A 121 -39.84 8.61 -35.66
CA PRO A 121 -39.93 9.38 -36.87
C PRO A 121 -40.26 10.86 -36.58
N ALA A 122 -39.28 11.61 -36.06
CA ALA A 122 -39.36 13.06 -35.92
C ALA A 122 -39.03 13.68 -37.28
N LEU A 123 -39.93 14.51 -37.80
CA LEU A 123 -39.83 15.17 -39.07
C LEU A 123 -39.57 16.67 -38.93
N ASN A 124 -38.74 17.24 -39.82
CA ASN A 124 -38.58 18.68 -39.94
C ASN A 124 -39.74 19.28 -40.78
N GLU A 125 -39.68 20.56 -41.04
CA GLU A 125 -40.70 21.31 -41.83
C GLU A 125 -40.80 20.76 -43.28
N ASN A 126 -39.78 20.10 -43.79
CA ASN A 126 -39.73 19.54 -45.10
C ASN A 126 -40.12 18.03 -45.16
N TYR A 127 -40.64 17.47 -44.07
CA TYR A 127 -40.99 16.07 -43.89
C TYR A 127 -39.77 15.12 -43.97
N GLU A 128 -38.55 15.63 -43.69
CA GLU A 128 -37.33 14.84 -43.65
C GLU A 128 -37.10 14.39 -42.17
N LEU A 129 -36.52 13.21 -42.01
CA LEU A 129 -36.17 12.68 -40.71
C LEU A 129 -35.10 13.53 -40.05
N ILE A 130 -35.37 14.00 -38.85
CA ILE A 130 -34.35 14.67 -38.02
C ILE A 130 -33.29 13.67 -37.63
N ALA A 131 -32.04 14.00 -37.87
CA ALA A 131 -30.88 13.19 -37.51
C ALA A 131 -29.79 14.08 -36.93
N PRO A 132 -29.06 13.60 -35.94
CA PRO A 132 -27.91 14.35 -35.42
C PRO A 132 -26.83 14.44 -36.48
N SER A 133 -26.14 15.58 -36.57
CA SER A 133 -25.01 15.77 -37.49
C SER A 133 -23.81 14.88 -37.09
N LYS A 134 -22.85 14.78 -37.95
CA LYS A 134 -21.56 14.11 -37.68
C LYS A 134 -20.88 14.72 -36.48
N GLU A 135 -20.87 16.04 -36.39
CA GLU A 135 -20.23 16.82 -35.32
C GLU A 135 -20.96 16.64 -33.96
N THR A 136 -22.29 16.64 -33.97
CA THR A 136 -23.08 16.34 -32.78
C THR A 136 -22.83 14.91 -32.29
N THR A 137 -22.80 13.95 -33.18
CA THR A 137 -22.59 12.54 -32.83
C THR A 137 -21.21 12.31 -32.22
N ILE A 138 -20.13 12.88 -32.82
CA ILE A 138 -18.77 12.72 -32.29
C ILE A 138 -18.60 13.43 -30.95
N ALA A 139 -19.25 14.59 -30.73
CA ALA A 139 -19.24 15.27 -29.44
C ALA A 139 -19.90 14.41 -28.35
N ASN A 140 -21.07 13.84 -28.64
CA ASN A 140 -21.77 12.94 -27.73
C ASN A 140 -20.91 11.69 -27.40
N ILE A 141 -20.24 11.09 -28.40
CA ILE A 141 -19.34 9.94 -28.21
C ILE A 141 -18.21 10.31 -27.25
N LYS A 142 -17.54 11.44 -27.46
CA LYS A 142 -16.44 11.91 -26.59
C LYS A 142 -16.89 12.19 -25.17
N ASN A 143 -18.03 12.87 -25.00
CA ASN A 143 -18.57 13.20 -23.67
C ASN A 143 -18.91 11.91 -22.91
N VAL A 144 -19.65 10.99 -23.51
CA VAL A 144 -19.99 9.71 -22.86
C VAL A 144 -18.75 8.90 -22.54
N LEU A 145 -17.81 8.76 -23.49
CA LEU A 145 -16.58 8.02 -23.28
C LEU A 145 -15.79 8.56 -22.09
N LYS A 146 -15.50 9.87 -22.11
CA LYS A 146 -14.67 10.54 -21.10
C LYS A 146 -15.35 10.67 -19.73
N ASP A 147 -16.65 11.04 -19.75
CA ASP A 147 -17.34 11.47 -18.54
C ASP A 147 -18.10 10.33 -17.85
N ILE A 148 -18.37 9.23 -18.57
CA ILE A 148 -19.11 8.07 -18.06
C ILE A 148 -18.28 6.81 -18.17
N LEU A 149 -17.93 6.32 -19.37
CA LEU A 149 -17.46 4.95 -19.56
C LEU A 149 -16.08 4.66 -18.97
N VAL A 150 -15.16 5.63 -18.98
CA VAL A 150 -13.82 5.47 -18.38
C VAL A 150 -13.81 5.70 -16.87
N LYS A 151 -14.85 6.37 -16.33
CA LYS A 151 -14.93 6.61 -14.88
C LYS A 151 -15.37 5.34 -14.14
N PRO A 152 -14.71 4.94 -13.05
CA PRO A 152 -15.14 3.82 -12.23
C PRO A 152 -16.45 4.14 -11.46
N PRO A 153 -17.18 3.10 -10.99
CA PRO A 153 -18.43 3.29 -10.24
C PRO A 153 -18.28 4.01 -8.90
N ILE A 154 -17.04 4.07 -8.40
CA ILE A 154 -16.79 4.52 -7.06
C ILE A 154 -16.43 5.99 -7.04
N PHE A 155 -17.20 6.77 -6.33
CA PHE A 155 -16.85 8.15 -6.03
C PHE A 155 -15.73 8.20 -4.99
N ILE A 156 -14.69 8.99 -5.24
CA ILE A 156 -13.44 9.07 -4.50
C ILE A 156 -13.64 9.17 -2.97
N LYS A 157 -14.61 9.91 -2.48
CA LYS A 157 -14.92 10.00 -1.05
C LYS A 157 -15.53 8.72 -0.46
N SER A 158 -16.33 8.02 -1.23
CA SER A 158 -17.03 6.82 -0.78
C SER A 158 -16.05 5.66 -0.59
N ILE A 159 -15.09 5.45 -1.48
CA ILE A 159 -14.16 4.32 -1.35
C ILE A 159 -13.18 4.49 -0.19
N VAL A 160 -12.69 5.72 0.04
CA VAL A 160 -11.80 5.99 1.17
C VAL A 160 -12.54 5.71 2.48
N ASN A 161 -13.79 6.19 2.62
CA ASN A 161 -14.60 5.92 3.79
C ASN A 161 -14.90 4.42 3.95
N THR A 162 -15.29 3.73 2.88
CA THR A 162 -15.55 2.29 2.92
C THR A 162 -14.29 1.51 3.30
N LEU A 163 -13.14 1.90 2.76
CA LEU A 163 -11.86 1.26 3.08
C LEU A 163 -11.45 1.52 4.53
N THR A 164 -11.61 2.74 5.04
CA THR A 164 -11.29 3.07 6.44
C THR A 164 -12.23 2.37 7.42
N GLU A 165 -13.54 2.33 7.15
CA GLU A 165 -14.51 1.58 7.97
C GLU A 165 -14.21 0.07 7.94
N ASP A 166 -13.84 -0.48 6.79
CA ASP A 166 -13.46 -1.88 6.65
C ASP A 166 -12.16 -2.23 7.41
N LEU A 167 -11.26 -1.29 7.57
CA LEU A 167 -10.02 -1.43 8.34
C LEU A 167 -10.21 -1.24 9.84
N LYS A 168 -11.24 -0.49 10.27
CA LYS A 168 -11.52 -0.26 11.68
C LYS A 168 -11.69 -1.58 12.44
N GLY A 169 -11.08 -1.68 13.59
CA GLY A 169 -11.17 -2.87 14.42
C GLY A 169 -10.44 -4.12 13.90
N LYS A 170 -9.71 -4.03 12.79
CA LYS A 170 -8.93 -5.15 12.23
C LYS A 170 -7.45 -5.12 12.60
N ASN A 171 -7.01 -4.17 13.43
CA ASN A 171 -5.62 -4.06 13.86
C ASN A 171 -5.07 -5.36 14.41
N GLU A 172 -5.78 -5.97 15.37
CA GLU A 172 -5.36 -7.20 16.02
C GLU A 172 -5.30 -8.39 15.04
N LEU A 173 -6.28 -8.46 14.13
CA LEU A 173 -6.37 -9.55 13.15
C LEU A 173 -5.19 -9.57 12.17
N TYR A 174 -4.63 -8.39 11.82
CA TYR A 174 -3.59 -8.24 10.81
C TYR A 174 -2.24 -7.79 11.38
N GLU A 175 -2.10 -7.66 12.68
CA GLU A 175 -0.86 -7.17 13.31
C GLU A 175 0.34 -8.05 12.95
N ASN A 176 0.15 -9.37 12.90
CA ASN A 176 1.18 -10.36 12.57
C ASN A 176 1.02 -10.97 11.16
N GLU A 177 0.02 -10.60 10.37
CA GLU A 177 -0.32 -11.20 9.08
C GLU A 177 -0.30 -10.20 7.93
N GLY A 178 0.75 -9.41 7.81
CA GLY A 178 0.89 -8.36 6.78
C GLY A 178 0.68 -8.87 5.34
N LYS A 179 1.07 -10.12 5.03
CA LYS A 179 0.85 -10.73 3.71
C LYS A 179 -0.65 -10.94 3.41
N LYS A 180 -1.42 -11.38 4.40
CA LYS A 180 -2.88 -11.55 4.24
C LYS A 180 -3.61 -10.23 4.07
N LEU A 181 -3.22 -9.20 4.83
CA LEU A 181 -3.76 -7.85 4.66
C LEU A 181 -3.45 -7.31 3.25
N ALA A 182 -2.23 -7.50 2.76
CA ALA A 182 -1.85 -7.07 1.42
C ALA A 182 -2.69 -7.75 0.34
N GLN A 183 -2.86 -9.08 0.43
CA GLN A 183 -3.70 -9.82 -0.50
C GLN A 183 -5.17 -9.39 -0.44
N TYR A 184 -5.71 -9.16 0.76
CA TYR A 184 -7.07 -8.67 0.95
C TYR A 184 -7.28 -7.30 0.29
N LEU A 185 -6.42 -6.32 0.60
CA LEU A 185 -6.54 -4.96 0.08
C LEU A 185 -6.33 -4.91 -1.44
N LYS A 186 -5.38 -5.68 -1.98
CA LYS A 186 -5.16 -5.79 -3.43
C LYS A 186 -6.38 -6.36 -4.13
N ASN A 187 -6.93 -7.47 -3.65
CA ASN A 187 -8.04 -8.15 -4.32
C ASN A 187 -9.36 -7.37 -4.22
N LYS A 188 -9.63 -6.77 -3.06
CA LYS A 188 -10.90 -6.07 -2.82
C LYS A 188 -10.89 -4.64 -3.39
N TYR A 189 -9.76 -3.92 -3.29
CA TYR A 189 -9.69 -2.50 -3.59
C TYR A 189 -8.64 -2.14 -4.65
N TYR A 190 -7.35 -2.30 -4.38
CA TYR A 190 -6.27 -1.62 -5.11
C TYR A 190 -6.10 -2.08 -6.56
N SER A 191 -6.31 -3.37 -6.87
CA SER A 191 -6.24 -3.87 -8.25
C SER A 191 -7.33 -3.32 -9.16
N LYS A 192 -8.43 -2.88 -8.57
CA LYS A 192 -9.59 -2.32 -9.29
C LYS A 192 -9.58 -0.79 -9.37
N MET A 193 -8.68 -0.13 -8.60
CA MET A 193 -8.57 1.32 -8.59
C MET A 193 -7.80 1.83 -9.79
N PRO A 194 -8.37 2.73 -10.61
CA PRO A 194 -7.61 3.47 -11.60
C PRO A 194 -6.59 4.41 -10.93
N LYS A 195 -5.60 4.86 -11.71
CA LYS A 195 -4.51 5.73 -11.24
C LYS A 195 -5.01 6.94 -10.44
N SER A 196 -6.00 7.66 -10.96
CA SER A 196 -6.57 8.84 -10.30
C SER A 196 -7.11 8.54 -8.90
N MET A 197 -7.78 7.40 -8.74
CA MET A 197 -8.33 6.96 -7.45
C MET A 197 -7.24 6.53 -6.46
N LYS A 198 -6.20 5.83 -6.92
CA LYS A 198 -5.03 5.50 -6.10
C LYS A 198 -4.35 6.76 -5.55
N LEU A 199 -4.21 7.82 -6.36
CA LEU A 199 -3.62 9.09 -5.92
C LEU A 199 -4.47 9.81 -4.86
N VAL A 200 -5.79 9.76 -4.99
CA VAL A 200 -6.67 10.34 -3.96
C VAL A 200 -6.67 9.50 -2.69
N THR A 201 -6.65 8.18 -2.80
CA THR A 201 -6.51 7.28 -1.67
C THR A 201 -5.17 7.51 -0.96
N LEU A 202 -4.06 7.64 -1.71
CA LEU A 202 -2.75 8.02 -1.20
C LEU A 202 -2.81 9.30 -0.36
N LYS A 203 -3.39 10.37 -0.90
CA LYS A 203 -3.53 11.65 -0.21
C LYS A 203 -4.39 11.54 1.06
N ALA A 204 -5.50 10.83 1.00
CA ALA A 204 -6.40 10.66 2.14
C ALA A 204 -5.71 9.85 3.28
N PHE A 205 -5.08 8.73 2.94
CA PHE A 205 -4.36 7.91 3.92
C PHE A 205 -3.13 8.62 4.47
N TRP A 206 -2.43 9.41 3.66
CA TRP A 206 -1.37 10.29 4.16
C TRP A 206 -1.87 11.21 5.27
N LYS A 207 -3.00 11.88 5.01
CA LYS A 207 -3.61 12.77 5.99
C LYS A 207 -4.03 12.04 7.28
N PHE A 208 -4.64 10.85 7.15
CA PHE A 208 -5.07 10.04 8.31
C PHE A 208 -3.89 9.53 9.14
N CYS A 209 -2.78 9.21 8.50
CA CYS A 209 -1.59 8.68 9.18
C CYS A 209 -0.70 9.75 9.81
N PHE A 210 -0.66 10.98 9.22
CA PHE A 210 0.41 11.91 9.54
C PHE A 210 -0.06 13.33 9.88
N CYS A 211 -1.34 13.69 9.66
CA CYS A 211 -1.77 15.09 9.76
C CYS A 211 -2.90 15.36 10.74
N LEU A 212 -3.50 14.36 11.38
CA LEU A 212 -4.70 14.49 12.20
C LEU A 212 -4.50 13.97 13.63
N PRO A 213 -3.67 14.64 14.46
CA PRO A 213 -3.39 14.20 15.83
C PRO A 213 -4.60 14.36 16.78
N ASP A 214 -5.55 15.23 16.45
CA ASP A 214 -6.74 15.51 17.27
C ASP A 214 -7.95 14.64 16.88
N ASP A 215 -7.82 13.80 15.85
CA ASP A 215 -8.87 12.89 15.41
C ASP A 215 -8.64 11.52 16.07
N GLU A 216 -9.51 11.17 17.03
CA GLU A 216 -9.40 9.94 17.81
C GLU A 216 -9.46 8.68 16.93
N ASP A 217 -10.34 8.67 15.93
CA ASP A 217 -10.47 7.55 14.98
C ASP A 217 -9.18 7.37 14.17
N CYS A 218 -8.58 8.46 13.69
CA CYS A 218 -7.32 8.42 12.96
C CYS A 218 -6.17 7.91 13.83
N MET A 219 -6.09 8.38 15.08
CA MET A 219 -5.03 7.97 16.01
C MET A 219 -5.15 6.50 16.41
N ASN A 220 -6.36 6.03 16.76
CA ASN A 220 -6.62 4.64 17.12
C ASN A 220 -6.34 3.66 15.97
N ASN A 221 -6.54 4.09 14.72
CA ASN A 221 -6.33 3.28 13.53
C ASN A 221 -5.04 3.62 12.77
N MET A 222 -4.15 4.45 13.33
CA MET A 222 -2.95 4.95 12.65
C MET A 222 -2.07 3.81 12.11
N ALA A 223 -1.86 2.76 12.88
CA ALA A 223 -1.00 1.63 12.51
C ALA A 223 -1.55 0.86 11.29
N ILE A 224 -2.84 0.54 11.27
CA ILE A 224 -3.45 -0.19 10.15
C ILE A 224 -3.61 0.70 8.92
N ASN A 225 -3.94 1.98 9.11
CA ASN A 225 -3.99 2.96 8.02
C ASN A 225 -2.62 3.11 7.34
N ARG A 226 -1.53 3.16 8.12
CA ARG A 226 -0.18 3.18 7.58
C ARG A 226 0.16 1.88 6.83
N LYS A 227 -0.17 0.70 7.36
CA LYS A 227 0.01 -0.56 6.63
C LYS A 227 -0.75 -0.55 5.30
N ALA A 228 -1.99 -0.06 5.28
CA ALA A 228 -2.77 0.06 4.05
C ALA A 228 -2.12 1.02 3.05
N LEU A 229 -1.60 2.17 3.52
CA LEU A 229 -0.83 3.12 2.70
C LEU A 229 0.45 2.48 2.17
N GLU A 230 1.21 1.77 3.00
CA GLU A 230 2.42 1.06 2.59
C GLU A 230 2.15 0.04 1.48
N ILE A 231 1.03 -0.73 1.58
CA ILE A 231 0.63 -1.70 0.56
C ILE A 231 0.25 -1.01 -0.75
N LEU A 232 -0.44 0.12 -0.68
CA LEU A 232 -0.77 0.91 -1.87
C LEU A 232 0.50 1.40 -2.57
N VAL A 233 1.44 1.96 -1.81
CA VAL A 233 2.69 2.54 -2.35
C VAL A 233 3.61 1.47 -2.93
N LEU A 234 3.67 0.26 -2.35
CA LEU A 234 4.50 -0.84 -2.88
C LEU A 234 4.24 -1.15 -4.35
N ASP A 235 2.98 -1.12 -4.78
CA ASP A 235 2.57 -1.40 -6.16
C ASP A 235 2.48 -0.14 -7.04
N PHE A 236 2.82 1.04 -6.49
CA PHE A 236 2.56 2.33 -7.13
C PHE A 236 3.68 3.36 -6.84
N GLN A 237 4.94 2.88 -6.76
CA GLN A 237 6.07 3.66 -6.24
C GLN A 237 6.42 4.87 -7.09
N GLN A 238 6.57 4.69 -8.41
CA GLN A 238 6.99 5.78 -9.30
C GLN A 238 5.93 6.88 -9.35
N GLU A 239 4.67 6.51 -9.52
CA GLU A 239 3.57 7.47 -9.58
C GLU A 239 3.37 8.19 -8.25
N THR A 240 3.60 7.50 -7.12
CA THR A 240 3.59 8.12 -5.78
C THR A 240 4.69 9.16 -5.66
N ARG A 241 5.90 8.82 -6.09
CA ARG A 241 7.05 9.74 -6.08
C ARG A 241 6.76 10.99 -6.90
N ASP A 242 6.32 10.81 -8.15
CA ASP A 242 6.03 11.90 -9.07
C ASP A 242 4.92 12.79 -8.52
N TYR A 243 3.86 12.19 -7.97
CA TYR A 243 2.74 12.93 -7.40
C TYR A 243 3.11 13.73 -6.15
N ILE A 244 3.89 13.17 -5.24
CA ILE A 244 4.38 13.89 -4.05
C ILE A 244 5.29 15.04 -4.48
N LYS A 245 6.20 14.81 -5.42
CA LYS A 245 7.10 15.83 -5.96
C LYS A 245 6.35 17.02 -6.57
N GLU A 246 5.27 16.76 -7.30
CA GLU A 246 4.43 17.80 -7.92
C GLU A 246 3.54 18.53 -6.93
N ASN A 247 3.23 17.92 -5.77
CA ASN A 247 2.25 18.41 -4.80
C ASN A 247 2.81 18.49 -3.38
N ARG A 248 4.07 18.86 -3.21
CA ARG A 248 4.83 18.83 -1.94
C ARG A 248 4.09 19.39 -0.72
N ASP A 249 3.38 20.50 -0.90
CA ASP A 249 2.66 21.18 0.18
C ASP A 249 1.45 20.38 0.73
N MET A 250 0.97 19.39 -0.04
CA MET A 250 -0.12 18.52 0.39
C MET A 250 0.37 17.34 1.25
N PHE A 251 1.68 17.07 1.25
CA PHE A 251 2.31 15.96 1.92
C PHE A 251 3.13 16.42 3.12
N SER A 252 2.45 17.10 4.04
CA SER A 252 2.99 17.60 5.31
C SER A 252 2.85 16.57 6.44
N VAL A 253 3.38 16.89 7.61
CA VAL A 253 3.18 16.17 8.86
C VAL A 253 2.71 17.14 9.95
N ALA A 254 1.86 16.68 10.87
CA ALA A 254 1.47 17.49 12.02
C ALA A 254 2.63 17.66 13.00
N ASN A 255 2.65 18.77 13.73
CA ASN A 255 3.60 19.00 14.81
C ASN A 255 3.20 18.19 16.06
N ASN A 256 3.31 16.87 15.93
CA ASN A 256 2.97 15.87 16.95
C ASN A 256 3.97 14.71 16.83
N ASP A 257 4.56 14.29 17.94
CA ASP A 257 5.64 13.30 17.96
C ASP A 257 5.19 11.93 17.42
N ASP A 258 3.95 11.49 17.68
CA ASP A 258 3.41 10.22 17.18
C ASP A 258 3.23 10.26 15.65
N CYS A 259 2.66 11.35 15.11
CA CYS A 259 2.52 11.55 13.67
C CYS A 259 3.90 11.59 12.97
N GLN A 260 4.87 12.32 13.55
CA GLN A 260 6.23 12.44 13.03
C GLN A 260 6.95 11.08 13.07
N MET A 261 6.86 10.35 14.20
CA MET A 261 7.45 9.02 14.32
C MET A 261 6.82 8.02 13.34
N ASN A 262 5.50 8.11 13.13
CA ASN A 262 4.80 7.29 12.17
C ASN A 262 5.26 7.57 10.73
N LEU A 263 5.54 8.84 10.39
CA LEU A 263 6.11 9.22 9.09
C LEU A 263 7.55 8.74 8.94
N VAL A 264 8.39 8.85 9.97
CA VAL A 264 9.75 8.27 9.97
C VAL A 264 9.70 6.76 9.70
N ALA A 265 8.77 6.05 10.36
CA ALA A 265 8.57 4.63 10.12
C ALA A 265 8.11 4.32 8.69
N PHE A 266 7.30 5.16 8.07
CA PHE A 266 6.89 5.03 6.67
C PHE A 266 8.07 5.31 5.71
N LEU A 267 8.82 6.37 5.92
CA LEU A 267 9.99 6.73 5.11
C LEU A 267 11.13 5.69 5.21
N SER A 268 11.26 5.02 6.36
CA SER A 268 12.22 3.92 6.48
C SER A 268 11.95 2.77 5.51
N LYS A 269 10.69 2.59 5.07
CA LYS A 269 10.30 1.61 4.05
C LYS A 269 10.38 2.16 2.63
N PHE A 270 10.17 3.47 2.48
CA PHE A 270 10.21 4.18 1.20
C PHE A 270 11.20 5.35 1.22
N PRO A 271 12.52 5.05 1.33
CA PRO A 271 13.57 6.06 1.47
C PRO A 271 13.55 7.15 0.39
N PHE A 272 13.17 6.78 -0.83
CA PHE A 272 13.13 7.64 -2.00
C PHE A 272 12.11 8.79 -1.92
N LEU A 273 11.20 8.75 -0.93
CA LEU A 273 10.19 9.80 -0.76
C LEU A 273 10.68 10.97 0.10
N TYR A 274 11.73 10.80 0.91
CA TYR A 274 12.20 11.85 1.82
C TYR A 274 12.61 13.12 1.08
N ASP A 275 13.38 13.00 -0.01
CA ASP A 275 13.84 14.13 -0.81
C ASP A 275 12.72 14.82 -1.61
N GLU A 276 11.56 14.17 -1.76
CA GLU A 276 10.42 14.74 -2.46
C GLU A 276 9.50 15.56 -1.54
N LEU A 277 9.68 15.48 -0.22
CA LEU A 277 8.93 16.28 0.75
C LEU A 277 9.40 17.74 0.76
N ASN A 278 8.54 18.65 1.23
CA ASN A 278 8.93 20.05 1.41
C ASN A 278 9.89 20.23 2.61
N SER A 279 10.60 21.35 2.64
CA SER A 279 11.62 21.67 3.65
C SER A 279 11.05 21.68 5.07
N ASP A 280 9.83 22.19 5.26
CA ASP A 280 9.22 22.28 6.59
C ASP A 280 8.92 20.89 7.17
N THR A 281 8.42 19.99 6.33
CA THR A 281 8.19 18.57 6.72
C THR A 281 9.53 17.88 7.02
N GLN A 282 10.57 18.11 6.20
CA GLN A 282 11.90 17.56 6.46
C GLN A 282 12.48 18.06 7.79
N LEU A 283 12.33 19.35 8.12
CA LEU A 283 12.78 19.91 9.39
C LEU A 283 12.05 19.31 10.60
N GLN A 284 10.75 19.04 10.49
CA GLN A 284 9.99 18.38 11.55
C GLN A 284 10.44 16.92 11.75
N ILE A 285 10.70 16.19 10.65
CA ILE A 285 11.27 14.84 10.70
C ILE A 285 12.66 14.86 11.33
N ASP A 286 13.49 15.82 10.99
CA ASP A 286 14.82 15.97 11.56
C ASP A 286 14.77 16.22 13.06
N SER A 287 13.82 17.04 13.51
CA SER A 287 13.60 17.32 14.93
C SER A 287 13.23 16.07 15.72
N ILE A 288 12.33 15.22 15.22
CA ILE A 288 11.97 13.97 15.93
C ILE A 288 13.11 12.95 15.91
N ILE A 289 13.88 12.86 14.80
CA ILE A 289 15.05 12.00 14.72
C ILE A 289 16.12 12.42 15.75
N GLU A 290 16.30 13.72 15.99
CA GLU A 290 17.24 14.19 17.00
C GLU A 290 16.82 13.82 18.44
N LYS A 291 15.54 13.77 18.71
CA LYS A 291 14.99 13.51 20.05
C LYS A 291 14.82 12.01 20.35
N ASP A 292 14.35 11.21 19.41
CA ASP A 292 13.95 9.82 19.61
C ASP A 292 14.99 8.82 19.08
N THR A 293 15.47 7.93 19.95
CA THR A 293 16.48 6.90 19.60
C THR A 293 15.94 5.85 18.64
N ARG A 294 14.64 5.56 18.66
CA ARG A 294 13.98 4.65 17.72
C ARG A 294 13.95 5.26 16.32
N ALA A 295 13.62 6.57 16.25
CA ALA A 295 13.67 7.32 15.00
C ALA A 295 15.09 7.34 14.40
N LYS A 296 16.13 7.59 15.23
CA LYS A 296 17.53 7.51 14.81
C LYS A 296 17.87 6.15 14.19
N ALA A 297 17.43 5.08 14.82
CA ALA A 297 17.75 3.72 14.41
C ALA A 297 17.15 3.33 13.04
N ILE A 298 16.08 3.99 12.59
CA ILE A 298 15.41 3.70 11.32
C ILE A 298 15.51 4.83 10.28
N ALA A 299 16.34 5.84 10.52
CA ALA A 299 16.47 7.03 9.67
C ALA A 299 17.54 6.88 8.55
N TRP A 300 17.77 5.67 8.03
CA TRP A 300 18.75 5.44 6.96
C TRP A 300 18.47 6.23 5.68
N PHE A 301 17.23 6.65 5.45
CA PHE A 301 16.84 7.49 4.31
C PHE A 301 17.51 8.88 4.28
N LYS A 302 18.08 9.34 5.39
CA LYS A 302 18.85 10.58 5.47
C LYS A 302 20.30 10.42 5.02
N TYR A 303 20.77 9.21 4.79
CA TYR A 303 22.18 8.92 4.53
C TYR A 303 22.36 8.39 3.11
N LYS A 304 23.51 8.71 2.50
CA LYS A 304 23.83 8.24 1.15
C LYS A 304 23.98 6.72 1.06
N THR A 305 24.40 6.10 2.16
CA THR A 305 24.54 4.63 2.26
C THR A 305 24.12 4.16 3.64
N VAL A 306 23.67 2.91 3.72
CA VAL A 306 23.31 2.27 5.00
C VAL A 306 24.54 2.15 5.92
N ALA A 307 25.72 1.95 5.37
CA ALA A 307 26.98 1.92 6.14
C ALA A 307 27.27 3.28 6.81
N ALA A 308 26.99 4.40 6.14
CA ALA A 308 27.12 5.72 6.73
C ALA A 308 26.15 5.95 7.89
N HIS A 309 24.90 5.47 7.75
CA HIS A 309 23.91 5.50 8.82
C HIS A 309 24.35 4.67 10.04
N LEU A 310 24.79 3.42 9.83
CA LEU A 310 25.27 2.57 10.93
C LEU A 310 26.52 3.14 11.60
N SER A 311 27.42 3.76 10.84
CA SER A 311 28.58 4.46 11.38
C SER A 311 28.16 5.64 12.27
N TYR A 312 27.16 6.43 11.85
CA TYR A 312 26.56 7.47 12.69
C TYR A 312 26.00 6.91 13.98
N LEU A 313 25.23 5.80 13.92
CA LEU A 313 24.68 5.15 15.12
C LEU A 313 25.77 4.69 16.09
N LYS A 314 26.92 4.24 15.59
CA LYS A 314 28.08 3.91 16.42
C LYS A 314 28.67 5.15 17.11
N THR A 315 28.71 6.32 16.45
CA THR A 315 29.27 7.54 17.04
C THR A 315 28.43 8.14 18.15
N ILE A 316 27.10 8.05 18.08
CA ILE A 316 26.21 8.57 19.13
C ILE A 316 26.17 7.67 20.39
N GLY A 317 26.70 6.47 20.31
CA GLY A 317 27.03 5.58 21.41
C GLY A 317 25.84 4.83 22.01
N PHE A 318 24.90 5.48 22.64
CA PHE A 318 23.78 4.80 23.29
C PHE A 318 22.54 4.75 22.40
N ILE A 319 22.16 3.54 21.98
CA ILE A 319 20.91 3.27 21.28
C ILE A 319 20.22 2.14 22.04
N SER A 320 18.93 2.30 22.33
CA SER A 320 18.08 1.20 22.79
C SER A 320 17.27 0.69 21.59
N LEU A 321 17.56 -0.53 21.15
CA LEU A 321 16.80 -1.19 20.10
C LEU A 321 15.66 -2.01 20.70
N GLU A 322 14.45 -1.79 20.21
CA GLU A 322 13.28 -2.61 20.52
C GLU A 322 13.07 -3.66 19.42
N LYS A 323 12.36 -4.75 19.71
CA LYS A 323 12.09 -5.85 18.75
C LYS A 323 11.45 -5.34 17.45
N SER A 324 10.54 -4.36 17.52
CA SER A 324 9.88 -3.74 16.38
C SER A 324 10.86 -2.98 15.46
N VAL A 325 11.81 -2.26 16.06
CA VAL A 325 12.87 -1.53 15.34
C VAL A 325 13.82 -2.51 14.66
N VAL A 326 14.28 -3.53 15.40
CA VAL A 326 15.17 -4.57 14.85
C VAL A 326 14.49 -5.30 13.69
N LYS A 327 13.22 -5.72 13.82
CA LYS A 327 12.47 -6.34 12.71
C LYS A 327 12.45 -5.44 11.47
N ARG A 328 12.26 -4.14 11.64
CA ARG A 328 12.25 -3.17 10.53
C ARG A 328 13.62 -3.02 9.88
N MET A 329 14.69 -2.93 10.69
CA MET A 329 16.07 -2.89 10.17
C MET A 329 16.36 -4.15 9.36
N VAL A 330 16.07 -5.33 9.92
CA VAL A 330 16.32 -6.62 9.28
C VAL A 330 15.56 -6.75 7.96
N SER A 331 14.28 -6.38 7.93
CA SER A 331 13.49 -6.39 6.69
C SER A 331 14.15 -5.53 5.62
N TYR A 332 14.43 -4.26 5.93
CA TYR A 332 15.00 -3.34 4.96
C TYR A 332 16.39 -3.76 4.47
N TYR A 333 17.28 -4.15 5.40
CA TYR A 333 18.65 -4.54 5.05
C TYR A 333 18.70 -5.87 4.28
N SER A 334 17.75 -6.78 4.54
CA SER A 334 17.60 -8.00 3.74
C SER A 334 17.12 -7.70 2.32
N ASP A 335 16.12 -6.80 2.19
CA ASP A 335 15.57 -6.42 0.89
C ASP A 335 16.60 -5.77 -0.05
N ILE A 336 17.57 -5.03 0.52
CA ILE A 336 18.66 -4.40 -0.25
C ILE A 336 19.95 -5.23 -0.33
N GLY A 337 19.97 -6.45 0.23
CA GLY A 337 21.12 -7.34 0.22
C GLY A 337 22.26 -6.99 1.18
N GLU A 338 22.00 -6.11 2.17
CA GLU A 338 23.00 -5.59 3.13
C GLU A 338 22.87 -6.19 4.54
N LEU A 339 22.28 -7.38 4.66
CA LEU A 339 22.08 -8.03 5.97
C LEU A 339 23.39 -8.26 6.72
N ASN A 340 24.47 -8.59 6.01
CA ASN A 340 25.80 -8.80 6.63
C ASN A 340 26.33 -7.53 7.30
N THR A 341 26.16 -6.39 6.65
CA THR A 341 26.52 -5.06 7.21
C THR A 341 25.72 -4.75 8.49
N LEU A 342 24.45 -5.18 8.53
CA LEU A 342 23.63 -5.06 9.73
C LEU A 342 24.09 -6.01 10.85
N ILE A 343 24.45 -7.25 10.53
CA ILE A 343 24.99 -8.21 11.51
C ILE A 343 26.28 -7.68 12.14
N ASP A 344 27.18 -7.06 11.38
CA ASP A 344 28.38 -6.40 11.92
C ASP A 344 28.03 -5.27 12.91
N PHE A 345 26.96 -4.52 12.63
CA PHE A 345 26.45 -3.52 13.56
C PHE A 345 25.84 -4.17 14.81
N PHE A 346 25.12 -5.26 14.69
CA PHE A 346 24.53 -6.00 15.82
C PHE A 346 25.60 -6.61 16.73
N ILE A 347 26.69 -7.13 16.17
CA ILE A 347 27.84 -7.62 16.94
C ILE A 347 28.48 -6.47 17.73
N TRP A 348 28.71 -5.32 17.08
CA TRP A 348 29.17 -4.12 17.78
C TRP A 348 28.21 -3.70 18.88
N TYR A 349 26.90 -3.63 18.59
CA TYR A 349 25.87 -3.23 19.57
C TYR A 349 25.83 -4.17 20.78
N TYR A 350 25.98 -5.45 20.57
CA TYR A 350 26.12 -6.44 21.63
C TYR A 350 27.40 -6.18 22.45
N GLY A 351 28.52 -5.93 21.78
CA GLY A 351 29.80 -5.61 22.41
C GLY A 351 29.78 -4.38 23.32
N GLU A 352 28.89 -3.41 23.06
CA GLU A 352 28.67 -2.20 23.86
C GLU A 352 27.73 -2.41 25.08
N SER A 353 27.53 -3.65 25.51
CA SER A 353 26.69 -3.94 26.68
C SER A 353 27.32 -3.40 27.97
N ARG A 354 26.50 -2.66 28.76
CA ARG A 354 26.96 -1.95 29.96
C ARG A 354 26.47 -2.59 31.28
N SER A 355 25.69 -3.66 31.18
CA SER A 355 25.21 -4.46 32.32
C SER A 355 24.92 -5.89 31.87
N TYR A 356 24.86 -6.82 32.82
CA TYR A 356 24.53 -8.23 32.56
C TYR A 356 23.14 -8.34 31.87
N ASN A 357 22.12 -7.65 32.38
CA ASN A 357 20.79 -7.65 31.78
C ASN A 357 20.81 -7.11 30.34
N SER A 358 21.58 -6.04 30.08
CA SER A 358 21.68 -5.51 28.70
C SER A 358 22.39 -6.49 27.78
N ALA A 359 23.35 -7.24 28.26
CA ALA A 359 24.04 -8.27 27.48
C ALA A 359 23.12 -9.45 27.15
N ASP A 360 22.29 -9.89 28.12
CA ASP A 360 21.31 -10.95 27.89
C ASP A 360 20.25 -10.51 26.89
N THR A 361 19.62 -9.35 27.09
CA THR A 361 18.60 -8.80 26.18
C THR A 361 19.15 -8.59 24.76
N ARG A 362 20.37 -8.05 24.61
CA ARG A 362 20.99 -7.83 23.31
C ARG A 362 21.36 -9.14 22.64
N PHE A 363 21.83 -10.14 23.38
CA PHE A 363 22.11 -11.46 22.84
C PHE A 363 20.85 -12.07 22.20
N GLU A 364 19.77 -12.14 22.96
CA GLU A 364 18.49 -12.68 22.50
C GLU A 364 17.89 -11.88 21.32
N LEU A 365 18.07 -10.57 21.33
CA LEU A 365 17.44 -9.69 20.35
C LEU A 365 18.19 -9.61 19.01
N VAL A 366 19.54 -9.51 19.04
CA VAL A 366 20.32 -9.18 17.85
C VAL A 366 21.47 -10.14 17.54
N ILE A 367 21.74 -11.15 18.38
CA ILE A 367 22.78 -12.14 18.13
C ILE A 367 22.17 -13.52 17.84
N GLU A 368 21.39 -14.05 18.77
CA GLU A 368 20.85 -15.40 18.67
C GLU A 368 20.07 -15.65 17.37
N PRO A 369 19.19 -14.72 16.88
CA PRO A 369 18.46 -14.95 15.65
C PRO A 369 19.32 -15.01 14.38
N PHE A 370 20.56 -14.49 14.45
CA PHE A 370 21.44 -14.37 13.29
C PHE A 370 22.68 -15.24 13.35
N ILE A 371 22.90 -16.04 14.40
CA ILE A 371 24.10 -16.88 14.55
C ILE A 371 24.30 -17.76 13.32
N LYS A 372 23.25 -18.43 12.82
CA LYS A 372 23.33 -19.33 11.65
C LYS A 372 23.65 -18.60 10.33
N LYS A 373 23.61 -17.27 10.31
CA LYS A 373 23.88 -16.41 9.12
C LYS A 373 25.25 -15.72 9.20
N MET A 374 26.02 -15.93 10.29
CA MET A 374 27.30 -15.26 10.51
C MET A 374 28.41 -15.86 9.67
N SER A 375 29.29 -14.98 9.16
CA SER A 375 30.53 -15.34 8.49
C SER A 375 31.66 -15.67 9.49
N SER A 376 32.74 -16.28 9.03
CA SER A 376 33.93 -16.59 9.83
C SER A 376 34.48 -15.34 10.55
N ASN A 377 34.59 -14.21 9.86
CA ASN A 377 35.04 -12.94 10.44
C ASN A 377 34.10 -12.44 11.55
N GLN A 378 32.80 -12.62 11.38
CA GLN A 378 31.79 -12.23 12.39
C GLN A 378 31.86 -13.11 13.63
N PHE A 379 32.10 -14.42 13.47
CA PHE A 379 32.36 -15.30 14.61
C PHE A 379 33.64 -14.93 15.37
N GLU A 380 34.71 -14.60 14.67
CA GLU A 380 35.94 -14.12 15.32
C GLU A 380 35.67 -12.83 16.11
N GLN A 381 34.96 -11.87 15.53
CA GLN A 381 34.61 -10.63 16.20
C GLN A 381 33.78 -10.85 17.46
N ILE A 382 32.71 -11.66 17.41
CA ILE A 382 31.86 -11.91 18.57
C ILE A 382 32.60 -12.65 19.69
N ILE A 383 33.46 -13.61 19.38
CA ILE A 383 34.29 -14.29 20.36
C ILE A 383 35.24 -13.30 21.04
N LYS A 384 35.90 -12.43 20.27
CA LYS A 384 36.77 -11.40 20.80
C LYS A 384 36.03 -10.41 21.71
N LEU A 385 34.85 -9.91 21.29
CA LEU A 385 34.04 -9.02 22.11
C LEU A 385 33.54 -9.71 23.38
N SER A 386 33.08 -10.94 23.29
CA SER A 386 32.63 -11.72 24.41
C SER A 386 33.76 -12.00 25.40
N ASN A 387 35.01 -12.13 24.94
CA ASN A 387 36.18 -12.27 25.79
C ASN A 387 36.63 -10.99 26.49
N THR A 388 36.38 -9.81 25.87
CA THR A 388 36.93 -8.53 26.36
C THR A 388 35.94 -7.78 27.26
N ASN A 389 34.63 -7.82 26.97
CA ASN A 389 33.63 -7.11 27.75
C ASN A 389 33.20 -7.92 28.98
N ARG A 390 33.53 -7.43 30.19
CA ARG A 390 33.16 -8.06 31.45
C ARG A 390 31.67 -8.29 31.60
N GLN A 391 30.83 -7.37 31.11
CA GLN A 391 29.38 -7.51 31.20
C GLN A 391 28.85 -8.68 30.34
N ILE A 392 29.65 -9.13 29.39
CA ILE A 392 29.31 -10.27 28.53
C ILE A 392 29.83 -11.57 29.11
N TRP A 393 31.13 -11.65 29.47
CA TRP A 393 31.70 -12.93 29.89
C TRP A 393 31.43 -13.32 31.34
N ASP A 394 31.16 -12.34 32.25
CA ASP A 394 30.98 -12.57 33.69
C ASP A 394 29.49 -12.73 34.09
N ARG A 395 28.58 -12.73 33.12
CA ARG A 395 27.15 -12.88 33.37
C ARG A 395 26.71 -14.34 33.48
N GLY A 396 25.57 -14.60 34.20
CA GLY A 396 25.08 -15.95 34.46
C GLY A 396 24.78 -16.79 33.21
N LEU A 397 24.32 -16.14 32.12
CA LEU A 397 24.00 -16.82 30.84
C LEU A 397 25.17 -16.86 29.85
N ALA A 398 26.38 -16.39 30.23
CA ALA A 398 27.53 -16.33 29.32
C ALA A 398 27.89 -17.69 28.72
N TYR A 399 27.97 -18.72 29.56
CA TYR A 399 28.31 -20.07 29.11
C TYR A 399 27.30 -20.65 28.11
N THR A 400 26.01 -20.48 28.39
CA THR A 400 24.93 -20.93 27.48
C THR A 400 25.00 -20.20 26.14
N ALA A 401 25.18 -18.87 26.16
CA ALA A 401 25.31 -18.04 24.97
C ALA A 401 26.55 -18.44 24.14
N ASN A 402 27.70 -18.65 24.80
CA ASN A 402 28.91 -19.07 24.13
C ASN A 402 28.76 -20.46 23.49
N ASN A 403 28.06 -21.41 24.14
CA ASN A 403 27.75 -22.70 23.56
C ASN A 403 26.91 -22.59 22.29
N LYS A 404 25.89 -21.71 22.28
CA LYS A 404 25.09 -21.42 21.07
C LYS A 404 25.96 -20.87 19.94
N ILE A 405 26.85 -19.92 20.24
CA ILE A 405 27.83 -19.41 19.27
C ILE A 405 28.71 -20.50 18.73
N MET A 406 29.32 -21.30 19.61
CA MET A 406 30.30 -22.32 19.23
C MET A 406 29.72 -23.45 18.40
N ARG A 407 28.48 -23.89 18.65
CA ARG A 407 27.80 -24.91 17.82
C ARG A 407 27.75 -24.55 16.34
N CYS A 408 27.60 -23.26 16.02
CA CYS A 408 27.60 -22.79 14.62
C CYS A 408 29.01 -22.38 14.15
N ALA A 409 29.86 -21.87 15.04
CA ALA A 409 31.19 -21.38 14.70
C ALA A 409 32.18 -22.49 14.37
N LYS A 410 32.07 -23.67 15.01
CA LYS A 410 33.01 -24.79 14.83
C LYS A 410 33.17 -25.25 13.38
N ASP A 411 32.09 -25.17 12.59
CA ASP A 411 32.05 -25.61 11.19
C ASP A 411 32.45 -24.51 10.20
N ILE A 412 32.57 -23.26 10.68
CA ILE A 412 32.80 -22.07 9.85
C ILE A 412 34.16 -21.43 10.11
N LEU A 413 34.64 -21.49 11.34
CA LEU A 413 35.98 -20.99 11.69
C LEU A 413 37.06 -21.91 11.12
N PRO A 414 38.27 -21.38 10.81
CA PRO A 414 39.40 -22.19 10.39
C PRO A 414 39.73 -23.30 11.39
N SER A 415 40.13 -24.47 10.92
CA SER A 415 40.48 -25.64 11.77
C SER A 415 41.66 -25.39 12.72
N ASP A 416 42.48 -24.40 12.41
CA ASP A 416 43.62 -23.92 13.20
C ASP A 416 43.28 -22.71 14.08
N PHE A 417 42.01 -22.37 14.25
CA PHE A 417 41.61 -21.23 15.07
C PHE A 417 41.99 -21.44 16.54
N ASP A 418 42.81 -20.54 17.07
CA ASP A 418 43.38 -20.63 18.40
C ASP A 418 42.46 -20.07 19.48
N TYR A 419 41.62 -20.90 20.06
CA TYR A 419 40.71 -20.54 21.15
C TYR A 419 41.44 -20.20 22.46
N SER A 420 42.69 -20.59 22.66
CA SER A 420 43.44 -20.33 23.89
C SER A 420 43.66 -18.84 24.18
N LYS A 421 43.60 -18.01 23.15
CA LYS A 421 43.68 -16.56 23.24
C LYS A 421 42.46 -15.89 23.89
N PHE A 422 41.34 -16.62 24.08
CA PHE A 422 40.08 -16.14 24.54
C PHE A 422 39.65 -16.76 25.89
N SER A 423 40.47 -16.58 26.93
CA SER A 423 40.34 -17.25 28.23
C SER A 423 39.01 -16.99 28.96
N HIS A 424 38.32 -15.85 28.69
CA HIS A 424 37.03 -15.52 29.27
C HIS A 424 35.84 -16.02 28.40
N PHE A 425 36.07 -16.40 27.15
CA PHE A 425 35.06 -17.01 26.28
C PHE A 425 34.98 -18.50 26.55
N ARG A 426 34.32 -18.88 27.65
CA ARG A 426 34.21 -20.29 28.09
C ARG A 426 33.00 -20.95 27.44
N PHE A 427 33.22 -22.17 26.94
CA PHE A 427 32.19 -23.02 26.33
C PHE A 427 32.47 -24.50 26.62
N ASP A 428 31.56 -25.39 26.25
CA ASP A 428 31.72 -26.83 26.44
C ASP A 428 32.69 -27.41 25.40
N ASP A 429 33.81 -27.94 25.85
CA ASP A 429 34.85 -28.55 24.99
C ASP A 429 34.34 -29.73 24.15
N LYS A 430 33.27 -30.40 24.58
CA LYS A 430 32.59 -31.44 23.81
C LYS A 430 32.02 -30.94 22.48
N ILE A 431 31.77 -29.65 22.34
CA ILE A 431 31.29 -29.06 21.07
C ILE A 431 32.34 -29.18 19.99
N LEU A 432 33.64 -29.08 20.33
CA LEU A 432 34.75 -29.24 19.39
C LEU A 432 35.15 -30.71 19.23
N ASN A 433 35.01 -31.50 20.28
CA ASN A 433 35.44 -32.91 20.35
C ASN A 433 34.29 -33.81 20.83
N PRO A 434 33.27 -34.08 19.98
CA PRO A 434 32.16 -34.92 20.38
C PRO A 434 32.65 -36.35 20.67
N THR A 435 32.30 -36.90 21.85
CA THR A 435 32.52 -38.32 22.15
C THR A 435 31.49 -39.15 21.39
N ASP A 436 31.93 -40.22 20.74
CA ASP A 436 31.08 -41.12 19.95
C ASP A 436 29.80 -41.51 20.73
N GLY A 437 28.64 -41.06 20.27
CA GLY A 437 27.33 -41.50 20.77
C GLY A 437 26.33 -40.43 21.19
N GLU A 438 26.73 -39.15 21.32
CA GLU A 438 25.77 -38.06 21.59
C GLU A 438 25.40 -37.30 20.29
N ALA A 439 24.33 -37.73 19.64
CA ALA A 439 23.71 -36.92 18.59
C ALA A 439 23.15 -35.63 19.24
N ASP A 440 23.54 -34.47 18.72
CA ASP A 440 23.02 -33.16 19.14
C ASP A 440 21.47 -33.18 19.09
N ALA A 441 20.83 -33.19 20.27
CA ALA A 441 19.42 -32.95 20.37
C ALA A 441 19.20 -31.48 20.03
N GLU A 442 18.90 -31.19 18.75
CA GLU A 442 18.45 -29.89 18.31
C GLU A 442 17.10 -29.58 18.98
N SER A 443 17.10 -28.76 20.00
CA SER A 443 15.90 -28.02 20.38
C SER A 443 15.74 -26.92 19.32
N ASP A 444 15.00 -27.24 18.28
CA ASP A 444 14.53 -26.28 17.28
C ASP A 444 13.51 -25.37 17.97
N SER A 445 13.97 -24.36 18.68
CA SER A 445 13.14 -23.21 19.01
C SER A 445 13.00 -22.44 17.72
N SER A 446 11.92 -22.73 16.96
CA SER A 446 11.47 -21.89 15.87
C SER A 446 11.38 -20.46 16.40
N SER A 447 12.40 -19.64 16.11
CA SER A 447 12.39 -18.24 16.47
C SER A 447 11.32 -17.56 15.61
N ASP A 448 10.46 -16.74 16.24
CA ASP A 448 9.45 -15.81 15.66
C ASP A 448 10.02 -14.79 14.63
N TRP A 449 11.13 -15.12 14.00
CA TRP A 449 11.81 -14.35 12.98
C TRP A 449 11.59 -15.02 11.62
N ASP A 450 10.32 -15.03 11.12
CA ASP A 450 10.04 -15.27 9.71
C ASP A 450 10.65 -14.13 8.87
N ILE A 451 11.87 -14.36 8.39
CA ILE A 451 12.60 -13.49 7.44
C ILE A 451 12.66 -14.19 6.09
#